data_07e6299799a08e49dcc0ef44e74b38a1
#
_entry.id   07e6299799a08e49dcc0ef44e74b38a1
#
_cell.length_a   1.000
_cell.length_b   1.000
_cell.length_c   1.000
_cell.angle_alpha   90.00
_cell.angle_beta   90.00
_cell.angle_gamma   90.00
#
_symmetry.space_group_name_H-M   'P 1'
#
loop_
_entity.id
_entity.type
_entity.pdbx_description
1 polymer ?
#
loop_
_entity_poly.entity_id
_entity_poly.type
_entity_poly.pdbx_seq_one_letter_code
_entity_poly.pdbx_strand_id
1 'polypeptide(L)'
;DVVEQKDFKLTKVDGQDRYKLFLLGDMHLANRTNDAAQFTQFTTDLNAYMAQHSGQKMYALTLGDMTWDLYWYKNNYALPQYRETINRQVKNLQIYHTMGNHDNDFMTTSDYDAAVKYVDCIGPTFYSFNIGQVHYVVMDNIDCSAYDGTDSRNYVKKLSNEQLKWLAKDLAYVDKSTPLIVAMHAQIYKPTSTGFAFDHDSANTEALLA
;
A
#
# COMPACT_ATOMS: atom_id res chain seq x y z
N ASP A 1 24.98 11.85 14.88
CA ASP A 1 24.17 10.65 14.62
C ASP A 1 23.06 10.61 15.65
N VAL A 2 21.83 10.73 15.22
CA VAL A 2 20.67 10.53 16.09
C VAL A 2 20.35 9.04 16.05
N VAL A 3 20.57 8.35 17.15
CA VAL A 3 20.11 6.96 17.31
C VAL A 3 18.69 7.02 17.87
N GLU A 4 17.71 6.75 17.05
CA GLU A 4 16.32 6.60 17.50
C GLU A 4 16.11 5.15 17.91
N GLN A 5 15.92 4.92 19.19
CA GLN A 5 15.58 3.60 19.72
C GLN A 5 14.06 3.51 19.85
N LYS A 6 13.45 2.55 19.15
CA LYS A 6 12.03 2.23 19.28
C LYS A 6 11.87 0.81 19.84
N ASP A 7 11.03 0.69 20.84
CA ASP A 7 10.66 -0.62 21.36
C ASP A 7 9.55 -1.23 20.49
N PHE A 8 9.77 -2.46 20.02
CA PHE A 8 8.78 -3.23 19.29
C PHE A 8 8.17 -4.28 20.21
N LYS A 9 6.84 -4.29 20.27
CA LYS A 9 6.11 -5.35 20.96
C LYS A 9 5.67 -6.40 19.94
N LEU A 10 6.27 -7.56 20.00
CA LEU A 10 5.82 -8.73 19.24
C LEU A 10 4.73 -9.43 20.04
N THR A 11 3.59 -9.65 19.42
CA THR A 11 2.50 -10.44 20.01
C THR A 11 2.23 -11.63 19.10
N LYS A 12 2.39 -12.82 19.64
CA LYS A 12 1.98 -14.04 18.94
C LYS A 12 0.45 -14.03 18.83
N VAL A 13 -0.06 -14.22 17.63
CA VAL A 13 -1.48 -14.37 17.36
C VAL A 13 -1.73 -15.82 16.97
N ASP A 14 -2.47 -16.55 17.78
CA ASP A 14 -2.83 -17.94 17.50
C ASP A 14 -4.01 -18.02 16.51
N GLY A 15 -4.14 -19.17 15.81
CA GLY A 15 -5.27 -19.46 14.91
C GLY A 15 -5.22 -18.71 13.59
N GLN A 16 -4.03 -18.38 13.08
CA GLN A 16 -3.84 -17.74 11.77
C GLN A 16 -3.68 -18.74 10.62
N ASP A 17 -3.93 -20.03 10.82
CA ASP A 17 -3.81 -21.03 9.75
C ASP A 17 -4.88 -20.87 8.67
N ARG A 18 -6.00 -20.25 9.02
CA ARG A 18 -7.10 -19.91 8.11
C ARG A 18 -7.56 -18.49 8.38
N TYR A 19 -7.47 -17.66 7.38
CA TYR A 19 -7.92 -16.28 7.45
C TYR A 19 -8.49 -15.81 6.11
N LYS A 20 -9.19 -14.68 6.15
CA LYS A 20 -9.61 -13.95 4.95
C LYS A 20 -8.79 -12.68 4.85
N LEU A 21 -8.32 -12.39 3.65
CA LEU A 21 -7.65 -11.15 3.32
C LEU A 21 -8.51 -10.38 2.32
N PHE A 22 -8.99 -9.20 2.72
CA PHE A 22 -9.66 -8.28 1.81
C PHE A 22 -8.59 -7.49 1.05
N LEU A 23 -8.66 -7.49 -0.27
CA LEU A 23 -7.83 -6.65 -1.12
C LEU A 23 -8.63 -5.42 -1.51
N LEU A 24 -8.14 -4.23 -1.17
CA LEU A 24 -8.82 -2.95 -1.35
C LEU A 24 -7.98 -2.07 -2.29
N GLY A 25 -8.29 -2.08 -3.58
CA GLY A 25 -7.57 -1.27 -4.57
C GLY A 25 -8.36 -0.03 -4.99
N ASP A 26 -7.64 1.02 -5.36
CA ASP A 26 -8.15 2.16 -6.12
C ASP A 26 -9.42 2.79 -5.51
N MET A 27 -9.43 3.01 -4.21
CA MET A 27 -10.57 3.60 -3.51
C MET A 27 -10.80 5.07 -3.92
N HIS A 28 -9.74 5.79 -4.25
CA HIS A 28 -9.77 7.17 -4.76
C HIS A 28 -10.67 8.11 -3.96
N LEU A 29 -10.62 8.03 -2.63
CA LEU A 29 -11.38 8.94 -1.78
C LEU A 29 -10.87 10.37 -1.95
N ALA A 30 -11.76 11.28 -2.30
CA ALA A 30 -11.40 12.63 -2.69
C ALA A 30 -12.43 13.70 -2.30
N ASN A 31 -13.41 13.34 -1.47
CA ASN A 31 -14.51 14.22 -1.09
C ASN A 31 -15.25 14.84 -2.30
N ARG A 32 -15.45 14.04 -3.34
CA ARG A 32 -16.35 14.37 -4.48
C ARG A 32 -17.79 14.07 -4.10
N THR A 33 -18.72 14.51 -4.97
CA THR A 33 -20.19 14.39 -4.79
C THR A 33 -20.54 12.98 -4.43
N ASN A 34 -20.45 12.08 -4.11
CA ASN A 34 -20.91 10.74 -3.72
C ASN A 34 -19.83 9.88 -3.04
N ASP A 35 -18.59 10.32 -3.01
CA ASP A 35 -17.49 9.52 -2.45
C ASP A 35 -17.79 9.07 -1.01
N ALA A 36 -18.21 10.00 -0.15
CA ALA A 36 -18.49 9.70 1.25
C ALA A 36 -19.65 8.73 1.42
N ALA A 37 -20.72 8.88 0.63
CA ALA A 37 -21.89 8.01 0.70
C ALA A 37 -21.57 6.59 0.21
N GLN A 38 -20.86 6.46 -0.91
CA GLN A 38 -20.44 5.17 -1.46
C GLN A 38 -19.48 4.45 -0.53
N PHE A 39 -18.52 5.19 0.03
CA PHE A 39 -17.58 4.60 0.98
C PHE A 39 -18.25 4.18 2.29
N THR A 40 -19.21 4.96 2.79
CA THR A 40 -20.01 4.59 3.96
C THR A 40 -20.83 3.32 3.70
N GLN A 41 -21.41 3.18 2.51
CA GLN A 41 -22.12 1.95 2.14
C GLN A 41 -21.16 0.76 2.12
N PHE A 42 -20.01 0.89 1.45
CA PHE A 42 -18.99 -0.15 1.41
C PHE A 42 -18.54 -0.58 2.81
N THR A 43 -18.22 0.37 3.69
CA THR A 43 -17.77 0.05 5.06
C THR A 43 -18.87 -0.53 5.92
N THR A 44 -20.13 -0.15 5.68
CA THR A 44 -21.30 -0.77 6.33
C THR A 44 -21.41 -2.24 5.94
N ASP A 45 -21.31 -2.55 4.65
CA ASP A 45 -21.39 -3.91 4.14
C ASP A 45 -20.19 -4.75 4.61
N LEU A 46 -18.99 -4.18 4.61
CA LEU A 46 -17.79 -4.83 5.14
C LEU A 46 -17.93 -5.17 6.63
N ASN A 47 -18.37 -4.23 7.45
CA ASN A 47 -18.59 -4.47 8.88
C ASN A 47 -19.69 -5.51 9.13
N ALA A 48 -20.76 -5.49 8.35
CA ALA A 48 -21.83 -6.51 8.42
C ALA A 48 -21.30 -7.90 8.06
N TYR A 49 -20.50 -8.00 6.97
CA TYR A 49 -19.87 -9.25 6.59
C TYR A 49 -18.94 -9.78 7.69
N MET A 50 -18.10 -8.92 8.29
CA MET A 50 -17.22 -9.31 9.37
C MET A 50 -18.00 -9.79 10.61
N ALA A 51 -19.09 -9.12 10.97
CA ALA A 51 -19.95 -9.51 12.08
C ALA A 51 -20.59 -10.90 11.86
N GLN A 52 -21.06 -11.19 10.64
CA GLN A 52 -21.60 -12.50 10.26
C GLN A 52 -20.56 -13.63 10.30
N HIS A 53 -19.27 -13.28 10.22
CA HIS A 53 -18.17 -14.24 10.18
C HIS A 53 -17.20 -14.02 11.37
N SER A 54 -17.71 -13.60 12.51
CA SER A 54 -16.91 -13.20 13.69
C SER A 54 -15.96 -14.29 14.24
N GLY A 55 -16.20 -15.55 13.92
CA GLY A 55 -15.30 -16.67 14.27
C GLY A 55 -14.09 -16.82 13.34
N GLN A 56 -13.96 -16.01 12.29
CA GLN A 56 -12.87 -16.07 11.33
C GLN A 56 -11.89 -14.92 11.55
N LYS A 57 -10.59 -15.21 11.40
CA LYS A 57 -9.58 -14.15 11.34
C LYS A 57 -9.67 -13.41 10.00
N MET A 58 -9.66 -12.08 10.07
CA MET A 58 -9.78 -11.24 8.90
C MET A 58 -8.76 -10.11 8.94
N TYR A 59 -8.24 -9.80 7.79
CA TYR A 59 -7.26 -8.74 7.56
C TYR A 59 -7.61 -8.02 6.26
N ALA A 60 -7.08 -6.82 6.07
CA ALA A 60 -7.14 -6.12 4.79
C ALA A 60 -5.75 -5.69 4.36
N LEU A 61 -5.56 -5.62 3.05
CA LEU A 61 -4.40 -5.04 2.40
C LEU A 61 -4.90 -4.08 1.33
N THR A 62 -4.54 -2.81 1.44
CA THR A 62 -4.81 -1.88 0.34
C THR A 62 -3.80 -2.11 -0.78
N LEU A 63 -4.20 -1.89 -2.01
CA LEU A 63 -3.35 -2.03 -3.19
C LEU A 63 -2.95 -0.67 -3.79
N GLY A 64 -2.97 0.39 -2.96
CA GLY A 64 -2.66 1.74 -3.37
C GLY A 64 -3.89 2.54 -3.81
N ASP A 65 -3.66 3.82 -4.10
CA ASP A 65 -4.66 4.79 -4.54
C ASP A 65 -5.85 4.89 -3.57
N MET A 66 -5.53 5.03 -2.30
CA MET A 66 -6.51 5.21 -1.23
C MET A 66 -7.16 6.59 -1.34
N THR A 67 -6.37 7.59 -1.74
CA THR A 67 -6.79 8.96 -2.00
C THR A 67 -6.62 9.30 -3.49
N TRP A 68 -6.96 10.52 -3.85
CA TRP A 68 -6.68 11.05 -5.16
C TRP A 68 -5.99 12.41 -5.04
N ASP A 69 -4.69 12.46 -5.27
CA ASP A 69 -3.81 13.62 -5.12
C ASP A 69 -4.34 14.91 -5.76
N LEU A 70 -4.99 14.82 -6.94
CA LEU A 70 -5.64 15.95 -7.62
C LEU A 70 -6.60 16.74 -6.71
N TYR A 71 -7.21 16.08 -5.75
CA TYR A 71 -8.20 16.66 -4.85
C TYR A 71 -7.66 16.96 -3.45
N TRP A 72 -6.39 16.64 -3.17
CA TRP A 72 -5.82 16.92 -1.86
C TRP A 72 -5.94 18.38 -1.46
N TYR A 73 -5.60 19.27 -2.39
CA TYR A 73 -5.68 20.71 -2.18
C TYR A 73 -7.05 21.29 -2.55
N LYS A 74 -7.63 20.82 -3.66
CA LYS A 74 -8.90 21.35 -4.17
C LYS A 74 -10.09 21.04 -3.25
N ASN A 75 -10.16 19.82 -2.72
CA ASN A 75 -11.24 19.35 -1.87
C ASN A 75 -10.83 19.23 -0.40
N ASN A 76 -9.62 19.63 -0.06
CA ASN A 76 -9.04 19.46 1.28
C ASN A 76 -9.21 18.02 1.79
N TYR A 77 -8.91 17.05 0.94
CA TYR A 77 -9.01 15.64 1.29
C TYR A 77 -7.76 14.89 0.83
N ALA A 78 -6.92 14.56 1.79
CA ALA A 78 -5.67 13.84 1.60
C ALA A 78 -5.57 12.66 2.58
N LEU A 79 -4.40 12.10 2.75
CA LEU A 79 -4.15 10.94 3.62
C LEU A 79 -4.59 11.11 5.08
N PRO A 80 -4.47 12.31 5.74
CA PRO A 80 -5.02 12.50 7.08
C PRO A 80 -6.53 12.26 7.15
N GLN A 81 -7.29 12.80 6.19
CA GLN A 81 -8.75 12.64 6.12
C GLN A 81 -9.15 11.20 5.78
N TYR A 82 -8.39 10.53 4.90
CA TYR A 82 -8.55 9.10 4.64
C TYR A 82 -8.36 8.30 5.94
N ARG A 83 -7.24 8.51 6.64
CA ARG A 83 -6.93 7.80 7.89
C ARG A 83 -8.03 7.98 8.95
N GLU A 84 -8.51 9.20 9.12
CA GLU A 84 -9.62 9.48 10.02
C GLU A 84 -10.89 8.72 9.61
N THR A 85 -11.21 8.75 8.31
CA THR A 85 -12.40 8.11 7.76
C THR A 85 -12.35 6.59 7.92
N ILE A 86 -11.25 5.94 7.56
CA ILE A 86 -11.11 4.48 7.68
C ILE A 86 -11.15 4.02 9.14
N ASN A 87 -10.47 4.73 10.04
CA ASN A 87 -10.44 4.41 11.46
C ASN A 87 -11.82 4.57 12.13
N ARG A 88 -12.61 5.54 11.67
CA ARG A 88 -13.97 5.77 12.17
C ARG A 88 -14.96 4.72 11.66
N GLN A 89 -14.86 4.34 10.39
CA GLN A 89 -15.87 3.53 9.73
C GLN A 89 -15.58 2.03 9.76
N VAL A 90 -14.34 1.61 9.71
CA VAL A 90 -13.97 0.19 9.75
C VAL A 90 -13.60 -0.20 11.17
N LYS A 91 -14.23 -1.26 11.70
CA LYS A 91 -14.07 -1.69 13.07
C LYS A 91 -13.36 -3.03 13.16
N ASN A 92 -12.39 -3.13 14.08
CA ASN A 92 -11.75 -4.40 14.45
C ASN A 92 -11.11 -5.15 13.26
N LEU A 93 -10.63 -4.41 12.25
CA LEU A 93 -9.91 -4.96 11.11
C LEU A 93 -8.50 -4.39 11.07
N GLN A 94 -7.49 -5.26 11.11
CA GLN A 94 -6.11 -4.85 10.83
C GLN A 94 -5.98 -4.59 9.34
N ILE A 95 -5.57 -3.38 8.97
CA ILE A 95 -5.37 -2.97 7.58
C ILE A 95 -3.88 -2.70 7.38
N TYR A 96 -3.30 -3.37 6.41
CA TYR A 96 -1.97 -3.09 5.86
C TYR A 96 -2.13 -2.21 4.62
N HIS A 97 -1.19 -1.31 4.38
CA HIS A 97 -1.33 -0.33 3.32
C HIS A 97 -0.20 -0.45 2.31
N THR A 98 -0.55 -0.42 1.03
CA THR A 98 0.36 -0.21 -0.09
C THR A 98 0.17 1.20 -0.61
N MET A 99 1.25 1.91 -0.92
CA MET A 99 1.20 3.24 -1.51
C MET A 99 0.94 3.15 -3.01
N GLY A 100 0.06 4.01 -3.54
CA GLY A 100 -0.20 4.14 -4.96
C GLY A 100 0.27 5.48 -5.52
N ASN A 101 0.14 5.68 -6.83
CA ASN A 101 0.60 6.92 -7.44
C ASN A 101 -0.23 8.14 -7.01
N HIS A 102 -1.50 7.96 -6.69
CA HIS A 102 -2.36 9.05 -6.18
C HIS A 102 -2.26 9.26 -4.66
N ASP A 103 -1.40 8.51 -3.98
CA ASP A 103 -1.08 8.72 -2.56
C ASP A 103 0.22 9.53 -2.38
N ASN A 104 0.80 10.04 -3.47
CA ASN A 104 1.97 10.90 -3.53
C ASN A 104 1.59 12.37 -3.66
N ASP A 105 2.38 13.27 -3.05
CA ASP A 105 2.17 14.71 -3.16
C ASP A 105 2.78 15.27 -4.45
N PHE A 106 1.96 15.53 -5.45
CA PHE A 106 2.42 16.05 -6.75
C PHE A 106 2.97 17.48 -6.70
N MET A 107 2.76 18.21 -5.61
CA MET A 107 3.29 19.59 -5.43
C MET A 107 4.73 19.62 -4.95
N THR A 108 5.42 18.50 -4.97
CA THR A 108 6.84 18.37 -4.58
C THR A 108 7.74 18.19 -5.79
N THR A 109 9.05 18.16 -5.56
CA THR A 109 10.06 18.04 -6.61
C THR A 109 11.03 16.88 -6.39
N SER A 110 10.68 15.96 -5.51
CA SER A 110 11.46 14.75 -5.26
C SER A 110 10.57 13.59 -4.84
N ASP A 111 11.02 12.38 -5.08
CA ASP A 111 10.36 11.16 -4.67
C ASP A 111 10.19 11.08 -3.14
N TYR A 112 11.22 11.45 -2.41
CA TYR A 112 11.19 11.49 -0.95
C TYR A 112 10.10 12.43 -0.43
N ASP A 113 10.07 13.67 -0.91
CA ASP A 113 9.09 14.66 -0.45
C ASP A 113 7.66 14.29 -0.85
N ALA A 114 7.49 13.62 -2.00
CA ALA A 114 6.19 13.14 -2.45
C ALA A 114 5.59 12.12 -1.47
N ALA A 115 6.41 11.30 -0.84
CA ALA A 115 6.00 10.27 0.10
C ALA A 115 5.83 10.74 1.56
N VAL A 116 6.31 11.93 1.93
CA VAL A 116 6.33 12.40 3.35
C VAL A 116 4.95 12.31 4.00
N LYS A 117 3.90 12.77 3.33
CA LYS A 117 2.54 12.72 3.89
C LYS A 117 2.05 11.29 4.13
N TYR A 118 2.44 10.36 3.26
CA TYR A 118 2.13 8.96 3.45
C TYR A 118 2.88 8.40 4.68
N VAL A 119 4.17 8.64 4.76
CA VAL A 119 4.99 8.16 5.88
C VAL A 119 4.48 8.69 7.22
N ASP A 120 4.13 9.96 7.29
CA ASP A 120 3.62 10.61 8.51
C ASP A 120 2.23 10.10 8.93
N CYS A 121 1.37 9.80 7.98
CA CYS A 121 -0.02 9.44 8.25
C CYS A 121 -0.24 7.93 8.33
N ILE A 122 0.41 7.16 7.49
CA ILE A 122 0.13 5.73 7.29
C ILE A 122 1.29 4.90 7.86
N GLY A 123 2.51 5.12 7.38
CA GLY A 123 3.70 4.37 7.78
C GLY A 123 4.70 4.20 6.64
N PRO A 124 5.62 3.24 6.75
CA PRO A 124 6.64 3.01 5.74
C PRO A 124 6.03 2.67 4.38
N THR A 125 6.68 3.11 3.29
CA THR A 125 6.23 2.84 1.93
C THR A 125 6.52 1.41 1.48
N PHE A 126 7.52 0.76 2.11
CA PHE A 126 7.82 -0.66 1.90
C PHE A 126 8.15 -1.34 3.24
N TYR A 127 7.66 -2.55 3.42
CA TYR A 127 7.81 -3.33 4.66
C TYR A 127 7.35 -4.77 4.45
N SER A 128 7.57 -5.63 5.45
CA SER A 128 7.08 -7.00 5.45
C SER A 128 6.34 -7.35 6.75
N PHE A 129 5.51 -8.37 6.67
CA PHE A 129 4.78 -8.93 7.81
C PHE A 129 4.39 -10.38 7.53
N ASN A 130 3.99 -11.10 8.58
CA ASN A 130 3.50 -12.46 8.46
C ASN A 130 2.05 -12.56 8.91
N ILE A 131 1.25 -13.31 8.17
CA ILE A 131 -0.04 -13.80 8.64
C ILE A 131 0.00 -15.33 8.54
N GLY A 132 -0.05 -16.01 9.68
CA GLY A 132 0.11 -17.44 9.74
C GLY A 132 1.46 -17.88 9.18
N GLN A 133 1.42 -18.71 8.15
CA GLN A 133 2.61 -19.25 7.49
C GLN A 133 2.98 -18.50 6.20
N VAL A 134 2.30 -17.43 5.88
CA VAL A 134 2.55 -16.64 4.66
C VAL A 134 3.35 -15.39 5.00
N HIS A 135 4.43 -15.16 4.28
CA HIS A 135 5.20 -13.94 4.32
C HIS A 135 4.69 -12.95 3.28
N TYR A 136 4.38 -11.74 3.74
CA TYR A 136 3.90 -10.64 2.90
C TYR A 136 4.97 -9.57 2.81
N VAL A 137 5.21 -9.11 1.62
CA VAL A 137 6.09 -7.98 1.32
C VAL A 137 5.29 -6.91 0.61
N VAL A 138 5.33 -5.70 1.12
CA VAL A 138 4.77 -4.52 0.45
C VAL A 138 5.93 -3.73 -0.13
N MET A 139 5.84 -3.38 -1.41
CA MET A 139 6.85 -2.61 -2.14
C MET A 139 6.22 -1.35 -2.72
N ASP A 140 7.00 -0.28 -2.72
CA ASP A 140 6.65 0.97 -3.40
C ASP A 140 7.29 0.98 -4.78
N ASN A 141 6.47 0.85 -5.81
CA ASN A 141 6.95 0.81 -7.20
C ASN A 141 6.52 2.03 -8.02
N ILE A 142 6.34 3.16 -7.34
CA ILE A 142 6.08 4.47 -7.94
C ILE A 142 7.25 5.40 -7.61
N ASP A 143 7.98 5.82 -8.62
CA ASP A 143 9.11 6.77 -8.50
C ASP A 143 8.65 8.15 -9.00
N CYS A 144 8.57 9.11 -8.10
CA CYS A 144 8.14 10.49 -8.33
C CYS A 144 9.32 11.46 -8.51
N SER A 145 10.52 10.97 -8.78
CA SER A 145 11.73 11.81 -8.93
C SER A 145 11.66 12.84 -10.07
N ALA A 146 10.75 12.62 -11.02
CA ALA A 146 10.48 13.56 -12.13
C ALA A 146 9.35 14.57 -11.83
N TYR A 147 8.85 14.64 -10.61
CA TYR A 147 7.91 15.69 -10.21
C TYR A 147 8.59 17.04 -10.19
N ASP A 148 7.88 18.07 -10.62
CA ASP A 148 8.40 19.43 -10.76
C ASP A 148 7.64 20.48 -9.91
N GLY A 149 6.78 20.01 -8.99
CA GLY A 149 5.96 20.89 -8.17
C GLY A 149 4.77 21.49 -8.90
N THR A 150 4.46 20.99 -10.08
CA THR A 150 3.27 21.37 -10.87
C THR A 150 2.30 20.22 -11.00
N ASP A 151 1.26 20.39 -11.79
CA ASP A 151 0.25 19.34 -12.03
C ASP A 151 0.70 18.25 -13.04
N SER A 152 2.01 18.16 -13.34
CA SER A 152 2.52 17.27 -14.39
C SER A 152 2.52 15.78 -14.03
N ARG A 153 2.58 15.41 -12.75
CA ARG A 153 2.53 14.02 -12.24
C ARG A 153 3.33 13.00 -13.05
N ASN A 154 4.55 13.36 -13.39
CA ASN A 154 5.45 12.53 -14.19
C ASN A 154 6.13 11.46 -13.31
N TYR A 155 5.39 10.47 -12.83
CA TYR A 155 5.97 9.33 -12.15
C TYR A 155 6.36 8.23 -13.14
N VAL A 156 7.28 7.38 -12.74
CA VAL A 156 7.65 6.16 -13.44
C VAL A 156 7.44 4.94 -12.57
N LYS A 157 7.15 3.81 -13.18
CA LYS A 157 7.01 2.52 -12.50
C LYS A 157 8.39 1.92 -12.31
N LYS A 158 8.89 1.97 -11.07
CA LYS A 158 10.25 1.56 -10.77
C LYS A 158 10.40 1.19 -9.30
N LEU A 159 11.22 0.19 -9.01
CA LEU A 159 11.70 -0.13 -7.68
C LEU A 159 13.06 0.52 -7.46
N SER A 160 13.28 1.08 -6.27
CA SER A 160 14.60 1.62 -5.92
C SER A 160 15.60 0.50 -5.62
N ASN A 161 16.88 0.77 -5.80
CA ASN A 161 17.95 -0.16 -5.42
C ASN A 161 17.97 -0.42 -3.91
N GLU A 162 17.55 0.56 -3.11
CA GLU A 162 17.44 0.46 -1.67
C GLU A 162 16.37 -0.54 -1.26
N GLN A 163 15.21 -0.51 -1.91
CA GLN A 163 14.15 -1.49 -1.69
C GLN A 163 14.61 -2.91 -2.04
N LEU A 164 15.30 -3.11 -3.16
CA LEU A 164 15.80 -4.42 -3.54
C LEU A 164 16.86 -4.95 -2.55
N LYS A 165 17.76 -4.09 -2.08
CA LYS A 165 18.74 -4.46 -1.04
C LYS A 165 18.07 -4.81 0.29
N TRP A 166 17.02 -4.07 0.64
CA TRP A 166 16.24 -4.35 1.83
C TRP A 166 15.50 -5.68 1.68
N LEU A 167 14.84 -5.91 0.55
CA LEU A 167 14.12 -7.16 0.25
C LEU A 167 15.05 -8.37 0.34
N ALA A 168 16.24 -8.28 -0.25
CA ALA A 168 17.22 -9.37 -0.18
C ALA A 168 17.62 -9.70 1.26
N LYS A 169 17.72 -8.68 2.14
CA LYS A 169 18.00 -8.88 3.56
C LYS A 169 16.82 -9.49 4.31
N ASP A 170 15.62 -9.02 4.02
CA ASP A 170 14.38 -9.52 4.62
C ASP A 170 14.19 -11.00 4.29
N LEU A 171 14.27 -11.35 3.01
CA LEU A 171 14.10 -12.73 2.53
C LEU A 171 15.22 -13.68 2.99
N ALA A 172 16.39 -13.18 3.39
CA ALA A 172 17.46 -14.02 3.95
C ALA A 172 17.04 -14.70 5.28
N TYR A 173 16.04 -14.18 5.96
CA TYR A 173 15.49 -14.76 7.20
C TYR A 173 14.19 -15.54 6.99
N VAL A 174 13.72 -15.65 5.75
CA VAL A 174 12.50 -16.38 5.39
C VAL A 174 12.87 -17.75 4.84
N ASP A 175 12.26 -18.80 5.38
CA ASP A 175 12.48 -20.15 4.85
C ASP A 175 11.97 -20.25 3.42
N LYS A 176 12.74 -20.90 2.54
CA LYS A 176 12.41 -21.02 1.10
C LYS A 176 11.11 -21.77 0.81
N SER A 177 10.60 -22.52 1.77
CA SER A 177 9.29 -23.19 1.67
C SER A 177 8.12 -22.30 2.10
N THR A 178 8.41 -21.12 2.67
CA THR A 178 7.38 -20.16 3.10
C THR A 178 6.69 -19.55 1.86
N PRO A 179 5.37 -19.63 1.75
CA PRO A 179 4.65 -18.91 0.71
C PRO A 179 4.90 -17.40 0.81
N LEU A 180 5.28 -16.79 -0.30
CA LEU A 180 5.57 -15.36 -0.40
C LEU A 180 4.50 -14.66 -1.23
N ILE A 181 3.96 -13.55 -0.70
CA ILE A 181 3.10 -12.65 -1.44
C ILE A 181 3.76 -11.27 -1.48
N VAL A 182 4.03 -10.79 -2.68
CA VAL A 182 4.56 -9.43 -2.90
C VAL A 182 3.42 -8.55 -3.41
N ALA A 183 3.13 -7.49 -2.66
CA ALA A 183 2.11 -6.51 -2.99
C ALA A 183 2.76 -5.20 -3.44
N MET A 184 2.28 -4.65 -4.53
CA MET A 184 2.65 -3.34 -5.06
C MET A 184 1.48 -2.76 -5.85
N HIS A 185 1.49 -1.44 -6.05
CA HIS A 185 0.38 -0.78 -6.73
C HIS A 185 0.42 -0.95 -8.24
N ALA A 186 1.52 -0.52 -8.87
CA ALA A 186 1.60 -0.57 -10.31
C ALA A 186 1.87 -1.99 -10.81
N GLN A 187 1.16 -2.37 -11.85
CA GLN A 187 1.35 -3.67 -12.51
C GLN A 187 2.76 -3.80 -13.09
N ILE A 188 3.36 -4.97 -12.99
CA ILE A 188 4.67 -5.29 -13.57
C ILE A 188 4.54 -5.55 -15.08
N TYR A 189 3.45 -6.16 -15.49
CA TYR A 189 3.17 -6.50 -16.87
C TYR A 189 1.95 -5.77 -17.39
N LYS A 190 1.98 -5.38 -18.65
CA LYS A 190 0.82 -4.87 -19.39
C LYS A 190 0.45 -5.80 -20.53
N PRO A 191 -0.87 -5.94 -20.86
CA PRO A 191 -1.30 -6.70 -22.02
C PRO A 191 -0.81 -6.04 -23.31
N THR A 192 -0.49 -6.89 -24.29
CA THR A 192 -0.16 -6.51 -25.65
C THR A 192 -1.02 -7.32 -26.62
N SER A 193 -0.97 -7.01 -27.91
CA SER A 193 -1.68 -7.78 -28.93
C SER A 193 -1.23 -9.25 -29.06
N THR A 194 -0.05 -9.58 -28.56
CA THR A 194 0.56 -10.92 -28.68
C THR A 194 0.90 -11.56 -27.33
N GLY A 195 0.47 -10.98 -26.21
CA GLY A 195 0.76 -11.50 -24.87
C GLY A 195 0.94 -10.39 -23.84
N PHE A 196 2.06 -10.40 -23.13
CA PHE A 196 2.40 -9.44 -22.10
C PHE A 196 3.80 -8.87 -22.34
N ALA A 197 4.01 -7.61 -21.96
CA ALA A 197 5.30 -6.96 -21.89
C ALA A 197 5.52 -6.34 -20.51
N PHE A 198 6.78 -6.12 -20.14
CA PHE A 198 7.11 -5.36 -18.92
C PHE A 198 6.58 -3.93 -19.03
N ASP A 199 6.05 -3.44 -17.91
CA ASP A 199 5.53 -2.08 -17.77
C ASP A 199 6.26 -1.31 -16.65
N HIS A 200 7.50 -1.68 -16.42
CA HIS A 200 8.39 -1.15 -15.40
C HIS A 200 9.77 -0.82 -15.97
N ASP A 201 10.58 -0.09 -15.21
CA ASP A 201 12.02 -0.09 -15.42
C ASP A 201 12.53 -1.52 -15.34
N SER A 202 13.06 -2.01 -16.47
CA SER A 202 13.32 -3.44 -16.67
C SER A 202 14.38 -3.99 -15.71
N ALA A 203 15.46 -3.25 -15.48
CA ALA A 203 16.59 -3.75 -14.69
C ALA A 203 16.21 -4.12 -13.25
N ASN A 204 15.44 -3.25 -12.60
CA ASN A 204 15.01 -3.49 -11.21
C ASN A 204 13.85 -4.50 -11.13
N THR A 205 13.02 -4.57 -12.15
CA THR A 205 11.96 -5.58 -12.21
C THR A 205 12.54 -6.98 -12.43
N GLU A 206 13.53 -7.13 -13.30
CA GLU A 206 14.23 -8.40 -13.48
C GLU A 206 14.91 -8.87 -12.18
N ALA A 207 15.54 -7.96 -11.44
CA ALA A 207 16.14 -8.27 -10.15
C ALA A 207 15.11 -8.68 -9.07
N LEU A 208 13.87 -8.17 -9.14
CA LEU A 208 12.79 -8.61 -8.25
C LEU A 208 12.34 -10.04 -8.56
N LEU A 209 12.35 -10.42 -9.85
CA LEU A 209 11.84 -11.71 -10.31
C LEU A 209 12.88 -12.83 -10.26
N ALA A 210 14.15 -12.48 -10.04
CA ALA A 210 15.28 -13.42 -9.94
C ALA A 210 15.41 -14.04 -8.55
#